data_24e426abcb5987ade7ac0e6baae82d3f
#
_entry.id   24e426abcb5987ade7ac0e6baae82d3f
#
_cell.length_a   1.000
_cell.length_b   1.000
_cell.length_c   1.000
_cell.angle_alpha   90.00
_cell.angle_beta   90.00
_cell.angle_gamma   90.00
#
_symmetry.space_group_name_H-M   'P 1'
#
loop_
_entity.id
_entity.type
_entity.pdbx_description
1 polymer ?
#
loop_
_entity_poly.entity_id
_entity_poly.type
_entity_poly.pdbx_seq_one_letter_code
_entity_poly.pdbx_strand_id
1 'polypeptide(L)' 'MENAQLTIADLASLHSLIDAACTRGAFKASEMRAVGETYDKLTRFLEATKAQAQAEQAQQPQGDQNA' A
#
# COMPACT_ATOMS: atom_id res chain seq x y z
N MET A 1 -21.38 -9.89 5.37
CA MET A 1 -20.64 -9.21 4.94
C MET A 1 -20.71 -7.92 5.29
N GLU A 2 -21.65 -7.55 5.81
CA GLU A 2 -21.76 -6.31 6.24
C GLU A 2 -20.76 -5.93 7.20
N ASN A 3 -20.09 -6.79 7.83
CA ASN A 3 -19.04 -6.41 8.74
C ASN A 3 -17.67 -6.48 8.10
N ALA A 4 -17.62 -6.60 6.81
CA ALA A 4 -16.34 -6.69 6.14
C ALA A 4 -15.65 -5.34 6.23
N GLN A 5 -14.42 -5.33 6.67
CA GLN A 5 -13.65 -4.12 6.75
C GLN A 5 -12.30 -4.35 6.13
N LEU A 6 -11.81 -3.37 5.41
CA LEU A 6 -10.50 -3.48 4.82
C LEU A 6 -9.48 -2.98 5.82
N THR A 7 -8.43 -3.74 6.01
CA THR A 7 -7.36 -3.34 6.89
C THR A 7 -6.18 -2.96 6.04
N ILE A 8 -5.16 -2.39 6.67
CA ILE A 8 -3.93 -2.06 5.95
C ILE A 8 -3.31 -3.34 5.42
N ALA A 9 -3.42 -4.43 6.14
CA ALA A 9 -2.89 -5.70 5.65
C ALA A 9 -3.61 -6.15 4.40
N ASP A 10 -4.91 -5.91 4.33
CA ASP A 10 -5.66 -6.24 3.14
C ASP A 10 -5.21 -5.41 1.96
N LEU A 11 -4.94 -4.13 2.19
CA LEU A 11 -4.48 -3.26 1.12
C LEU A 11 -3.10 -3.65 0.66
N ALA A 12 -2.25 -4.07 1.59
CA ALA A 12 -0.92 -4.55 1.21
C ALA A 12 -1.03 -5.82 0.37
N SER A 13 -1.98 -6.68 0.69
CA SER A 13 -2.20 -7.88 -0.10
C SER A 13 -2.67 -7.51 -1.50
N LEU A 14 -3.56 -6.55 -1.61
CA LEU A 14 -4.03 -6.11 -2.92
C LEU A 14 -2.88 -5.53 -3.73
N HIS A 15 -1.99 -4.80 -3.07
CA HIS A 15 -0.84 -4.23 -3.74
C HIS A 15 0.02 -5.35 -4.34
N SER A 16 0.24 -6.41 -3.58
CA SER A 16 1.01 -7.55 -4.07
C SER A 16 0.30 -8.27 -5.19
N LEU A 17 -1.02 -8.36 -5.11
CA LEU A 17 -1.79 -9.02 -6.15
C LEU A 17 -1.71 -8.26 -7.46
N ILE A 18 -1.73 -6.94 -7.39
CA ILE A 18 -1.61 -6.14 -8.60
C ILE A 18 -0.25 -6.37 -9.23
N ASP A 19 0.80 -6.40 -8.42
CA ASP A 19 2.12 -6.63 -8.92
C ASP A 19 2.21 -8.00 -9.60
N ALA A 20 1.66 -9.02 -8.98
CA ALA A 20 1.67 -10.36 -9.54
C ALA A 20 0.88 -10.41 -10.84
N ALA A 21 -0.25 -9.71 -10.89
CA ALA A 21 -1.08 -9.71 -12.08
C ALA A 21 -0.34 -9.02 -13.23
N CYS A 22 0.36 -7.94 -12.95
CA CYS A 22 1.14 -7.26 -13.98
C CYS A 22 2.25 -8.16 -14.48
N THR A 23 2.91 -8.86 -13.59
CA THR A 23 3.99 -9.76 -13.97
C THR A 23 3.48 -10.87 -14.87
N ARG A 24 2.27 -11.31 -14.62
CA ARG A 24 1.71 -12.39 -15.42
C ARG A 24 1.01 -11.89 -16.67
N GLY A 25 1.00 -10.59 -16.90
CA GLY A 25 0.38 -10.08 -18.11
C GLY A 25 -1.12 -10.12 -18.08
N ALA A 26 -1.71 -9.95 -16.90
CA ALA A 26 -3.16 -10.01 -16.80
C ALA A 26 -3.85 -8.79 -17.37
N PHE A 27 -3.12 -7.71 -17.62
CA PHE A 27 -3.71 -6.48 -18.11
C PHE A 27 -3.27 -6.18 -19.52
N LYS A 28 -4.14 -5.53 -20.27
CA LYS A 28 -3.78 -5.12 -21.61
C LYS A 28 -2.93 -3.87 -21.55
N ALA A 29 -2.17 -3.66 -22.61
CA ALA A 29 -1.33 -2.47 -22.66
C ALA A 29 -2.15 -1.21 -22.46
N SER A 30 -3.36 -1.17 -22.99
CA SER A 30 -4.20 0.01 -22.86
C SER A 30 -4.67 0.21 -21.41
N GLU A 31 -4.60 -0.83 -20.60
CA GLU A 31 -5.02 -0.74 -19.20
C GLU A 31 -3.87 -0.42 -18.27
N MET A 32 -2.66 -0.57 -18.74
CA MET A 32 -1.51 -0.48 -17.84
C MET A 32 -1.35 0.89 -17.22
N ARG A 33 -1.74 1.94 -17.94
CA ARG A 33 -1.60 3.27 -17.40
C ARG A 33 -2.50 3.44 -16.17
N ALA A 34 -3.76 3.05 -16.30
CA ALA A 34 -4.68 3.17 -15.18
C ALA A 34 -4.26 2.24 -14.04
N VAL A 35 -3.81 1.05 -14.38
CA VAL A 35 -3.35 0.12 -13.36
C VAL A 35 -2.15 0.70 -12.63
N GLY A 36 -1.21 1.27 -13.38
CA GLY A 36 -0.01 1.85 -12.78
C GLY A 36 -0.34 3.03 -11.88
N GLU A 37 -1.28 3.85 -12.29
CA GLU A 37 -1.67 5.00 -11.47
C GLU A 37 -2.31 4.55 -10.17
N THR A 38 -3.15 3.53 -10.25
CA THR A 38 -3.79 3.00 -9.06
C THR A 38 -2.75 2.36 -8.15
N TYR A 39 -1.82 1.62 -8.75
CA TYR A 39 -0.77 0.98 -8.00
C TYR A 39 0.08 2.02 -7.27
N ASP A 40 0.45 3.10 -7.96
CA ASP A 40 1.25 4.15 -7.35
C ASP A 40 0.49 4.82 -6.21
N LYS A 41 -0.79 5.06 -6.40
CA LYS A 41 -1.59 5.68 -5.37
C LYS A 41 -1.66 4.78 -4.15
N LEU A 42 -1.82 3.49 -4.38
CA LEU A 42 -1.88 2.54 -3.28
C LEU A 42 -0.53 2.46 -2.58
N THR A 43 0.56 2.51 -3.34
CA THR A 43 1.90 2.51 -2.77
C THR A 43 2.07 3.71 -1.84
N ARG A 44 1.66 4.89 -2.32
CA ARG A 44 1.81 6.09 -1.49
C ARG A 44 0.97 6.01 -0.24
N PHE A 45 -0.23 5.45 -0.38
CA PHE A 45 -1.10 5.33 0.78
C PHE A 45 -0.48 4.40 1.81
N LEU A 46 0.06 3.27 1.35
CA LEU A 46 0.66 2.32 2.27
C LEU A 46 1.92 2.90 2.93
N GLU A 47 2.71 3.63 2.16
CA GLU A 47 3.90 4.23 2.72
C GLU A 47 3.55 5.34 3.70
N ALA A 48 2.52 6.12 3.41
CA ALA A 48 2.10 7.16 4.31
C ALA A 48 1.57 6.57 5.61
N THR A 49 0.83 5.48 5.52
CA THR A 49 0.30 4.83 6.70
C THR A 49 1.43 4.25 7.53
N LYS A 50 2.41 3.66 6.85
CA LYS A 50 3.55 3.10 7.56
C LYS A 50 4.34 4.20 8.23
N ALA A 51 4.55 5.32 7.55
CA ALA A 51 5.27 6.43 8.14
C ALA A 51 4.51 7.01 9.32
N GLN A 52 3.19 7.03 9.23
CA GLN A 52 2.39 7.53 10.32
C GLN A 52 2.53 6.62 11.52
N ALA A 53 2.50 5.32 11.31
CA ALA A 53 2.66 4.38 12.41
C ALA A 53 4.04 4.52 13.02
N GLN A 54 5.05 4.73 12.18
CA GLN A 54 6.39 4.90 12.71
C GLN A 54 6.51 6.21 13.47
N ALA A 55 5.83 7.26 13.01
CA ALA A 55 5.88 8.51 13.71
C ALA A 55 5.23 8.39 15.07
N GLU A 56 4.16 7.63 15.15
CA GLU A 56 3.51 7.42 16.43
C GLU A 56 4.43 6.66 17.36
N GLN A 57 5.14 5.68 16.84
CA GLN A 57 6.07 4.97 17.67
C GLN A 57 7.23 5.87 18.04
N ALA A 58 7.61 6.76 17.13
CA ALA A 58 8.73 7.63 17.42
C ALA A 58 8.41 8.62 18.51
N GLN A 59 7.16 8.83 18.78
CA GLN A 59 6.84 9.71 19.87
C GLN A 59 7.12 9.08 21.19
N GLN A 60 7.44 7.81 21.21
CA GLN A 60 7.82 7.20 22.44
C GLN A 60 9.25 7.52 22.70
N PRO A 61 9.76 7.15 23.85
CA PRO A 61 11.09 7.57 24.22
C PRO A 61 12.15 7.30 23.21
N GLN A 62 12.00 6.31 22.42
CA GLN A 62 13.07 6.02 21.56
C GLN A 62 12.85 6.72 20.28
N GLY A 63 11.96 7.59 20.21
CA GLY A 63 11.71 8.21 18.98
C GLY A 63 12.84 8.90 18.37
N ASP A 64 13.86 9.00 18.99
CA ASP A 64 14.92 9.70 18.46
C ASP A 64 15.55 9.04 17.35
N GLN A 65 15.21 7.91 17.07
CA GLN A 65 15.88 7.26 16.09
C GLN A 65 15.77 7.99 14.86
N ASN A 66 14.86 8.79 14.72
CA ASN A 66 14.78 9.41 13.54
C ASN A 66 15.78 10.38 13.45
N ALA A 67 16.37 10.57 14.33
CA ALA A 67 17.36 11.59 14.27
C ALA A 67 18.43 11.21 13.36
#